data_b3545da7c7785faf81029ebefbbf07bb
#
_entry.id   b3545da7c7785faf81029ebefbbf07bb
#
_cell.length_a   1.000
_cell.length_b   1.000
_cell.length_c   1.000
_cell.angle_alpha   90.00
_cell.angle_beta   90.00
_cell.angle_gamma   90.00
#
_symmetry.space_group_name_H-M   'P 1'
#
loop_
_entity.id
_entity.type
_entity.pdbx_description
1 polymer ?
#
loop_
_entity_poly.entity_id
_entity_poly.type
_entity_poly.pdbx_seq_one_letter_code
_entity_poly.pdbx_strand_id
1 'polypeptide(L)'
;MISLRQLHYFVEIVESGGFSRAAERLFVAQSALSRQVRELEDSIGTPLLRRGPRQVELTPAGRAFLPRAQRLLGDLEAARRLAREVGEDGHGLLRLGHSSSVPLVGGLQAALRGYLAVQSGVRLELTQQSSEQQLADLAEGRLDLGLLRLPVLRQHPRLHLRALYREPLLLALAADHPLARREAPVALAALAGETFVSIPHLQRGGLSYRAAELCLGAGFYPRPARALSRKTSQLQLIEAGFGVALVPASMRAIAPPAVSFMSLAEAEAYSEVALAWRRDDSPLVEGFVEYFLENLPNEAKD
;
A
#
# COMPACT_ATOMS: atom_id res chain seq x y z
N MET A 1 -14.59 16.68 -28.89
CA MET A 1 -15.07 15.63 -27.94
C MET A 1 -13.84 15.01 -27.26
N ILE A 2 -13.82 14.93 -25.94
CA ILE A 2 -12.71 14.35 -25.18
C ILE A 2 -12.72 12.83 -25.32
N SER A 3 -11.57 12.21 -25.61
CA SER A 3 -11.42 10.76 -25.72
C SER A 3 -10.74 10.17 -24.50
N LEU A 4 -11.03 8.89 -24.20
CA LEU A 4 -10.36 8.13 -23.14
C LEU A 4 -8.84 8.04 -23.34
N ARG A 5 -8.37 7.99 -24.61
CA ARG A 5 -6.95 8.03 -24.94
C ARG A 5 -6.29 9.32 -24.49
N GLN A 6 -6.95 10.45 -24.67
CA GLN A 6 -6.43 11.75 -24.22
C GLN A 6 -6.35 11.84 -22.71
N LEU A 7 -7.35 11.30 -21.98
CA LEU A 7 -7.31 11.19 -20.52
C LEU A 7 -6.14 10.33 -20.06
N HIS A 8 -5.97 9.15 -20.66
CA HIS A 8 -4.86 8.24 -20.36
C HIS A 8 -3.49 8.89 -20.59
N TYR A 9 -3.32 9.57 -21.71
CA TYR A 9 -2.08 10.28 -22.01
C TYR A 9 -1.78 11.42 -21.04
N PHE A 10 -2.78 12.17 -20.64
CA PHE A 10 -2.62 13.23 -19.63
C PHE A 10 -2.20 12.66 -18.28
N VAL A 11 -2.87 11.62 -17.79
CA VAL A 11 -2.55 10.95 -16.53
C VAL A 11 -1.13 10.40 -16.57
N GLU A 12 -0.76 9.66 -17.63
CA GLU A 12 0.57 9.05 -17.76
C GLU A 12 1.70 10.07 -17.80
N ILE A 13 1.51 11.23 -18.43
CA ILE A 13 2.50 12.32 -18.46
C ILE A 13 2.76 12.85 -17.03
N VAL A 14 1.71 12.98 -16.23
CA VAL A 14 1.83 13.45 -14.86
C VAL A 14 2.52 12.41 -13.98
N GLU A 15 2.15 11.14 -14.10
CA GLU A 15 2.73 10.04 -13.31
C GLU A 15 4.20 9.76 -13.67
N SER A 16 4.55 9.85 -14.95
CA SER A 16 5.92 9.69 -15.43
C SER A 16 6.79 10.93 -15.21
N GLY A 17 6.19 12.07 -14.83
CA GLY A 17 6.89 13.34 -14.61
C GLY A 17 7.37 14.02 -15.89
N GLY A 18 6.87 13.63 -17.09
CA GLY A 18 7.22 14.28 -18.34
C GLY A 18 6.84 13.53 -19.61
N PHE A 19 6.78 14.29 -20.71
CA PHE A 19 6.34 13.78 -22.03
C PHE A 19 7.22 12.66 -22.59
N SER A 20 8.54 12.75 -22.45
CA SER A 20 9.47 11.74 -23.02
C SER A 20 9.31 10.40 -22.31
N ARG A 21 9.30 10.39 -20.98
CA ARG A 21 9.13 9.17 -20.19
C ARG A 21 7.76 8.53 -20.41
N ALA A 22 6.70 9.35 -20.49
CA ALA A 22 5.37 8.86 -20.80
C ALA A 22 5.30 8.23 -22.21
N ALA A 23 5.93 8.87 -23.18
CA ALA A 23 5.98 8.36 -24.55
C ALA A 23 6.71 7.00 -24.65
N GLU A 24 7.82 6.85 -23.93
CA GLU A 24 8.55 5.58 -23.81
C GLU A 24 7.69 4.48 -23.16
N ARG A 25 7.02 4.78 -22.06
CA ARG A 25 6.14 3.81 -21.36
C ARG A 25 4.93 3.39 -22.18
N LEU A 26 4.38 4.31 -22.95
CA LEU A 26 3.21 4.08 -23.82
C LEU A 26 3.59 3.56 -25.21
N PHE A 27 4.87 3.44 -25.54
CA PHE A 27 5.37 3.03 -26.86
C PHE A 27 4.81 3.89 -28.02
N VAL A 28 4.75 5.21 -27.82
CA VAL A 28 4.27 6.17 -28.80
C VAL A 28 5.29 7.29 -29.06
N ALA A 29 5.14 7.99 -30.21
CA ALA A 29 5.95 9.17 -30.47
C ALA A 29 5.58 10.31 -29.51
N GLN A 30 6.56 10.99 -28.93
CA GLN A 30 6.34 12.14 -28.04
C GLN A 30 5.53 13.26 -28.70
N SER A 31 5.72 13.47 -30.03
CA SER A 31 4.97 14.46 -30.79
C SER A 31 3.48 14.14 -30.85
N ALA A 32 3.13 12.85 -31.02
CA ALA A 32 1.74 12.38 -31.00
C ALA A 32 1.10 12.57 -29.61
N LEU A 33 1.84 12.21 -28.55
CA LEU A 33 1.41 12.40 -27.16
C LEU A 33 1.15 13.90 -26.88
N SER A 34 2.10 14.76 -27.26
CA SER A 34 1.99 16.22 -27.08
C SER A 34 0.80 16.82 -27.82
N ARG A 35 0.51 16.32 -29.05
CA ARG A 35 -0.65 16.76 -29.82
C ARG A 35 -1.96 16.37 -29.14
N GLN A 36 -2.09 15.14 -28.69
CA GLN A 36 -3.30 14.63 -28.05
C GLN A 36 -3.64 15.37 -26.75
N VAL A 37 -2.62 15.75 -25.97
CA VAL A 37 -2.84 16.55 -24.76
C VAL A 37 -3.23 17.99 -25.08
N ARG A 38 -2.68 18.60 -26.14
CA ARG A 38 -3.15 19.93 -26.59
C ARG A 38 -4.62 19.89 -27.02
N GLU A 39 -5.00 18.90 -27.84
CA GLU A 39 -6.40 18.71 -28.23
C GLU A 39 -7.33 18.52 -27.02
N LEU A 40 -6.86 17.86 -25.94
CA LEU A 40 -7.58 17.76 -24.69
C LEU A 40 -7.74 19.15 -24.02
N GLU A 41 -6.63 19.90 -23.89
CA GLU A 41 -6.62 21.24 -23.31
C GLU A 41 -7.52 22.21 -24.10
N ASP A 42 -7.47 22.15 -25.42
CA ASP A 42 -8.33 22.93 -26.33
C ASP A 42 -9.82 22.57 -26.13
N SER A 43 -10.13 21.29 -26.00
CA SER A 43 -11.49 20.81 -25.75
C SER A 43 -12.04 21.24 -24.37
N ILE A 44 -11.17 21.41 -23.39
CA ILE A 44 -11.51 21.87 -22.03
C ILE A 44 -11.56 23.41 -21.97
N GLY A 45 -10.82 24.08 -22.87
CA GLY A 45 -10.73 25.54 -22.93
C GLY A 45 -9.73 26.13 -21.93
N THR A 46 -8.87 25.31 -21.33
CA THR A 46 -7.84 25.79 -20.39
C THR A 46 -6.63 24.84 -20.34
N PRO A 47 -5.39 25.36 -20.19
CA PRO A 47 -4.21 24.52 -20.03
C PRO A 47 -4.27 23.71 -18.73
N LEU A 48 -3.95 22.42 -18.83
CA LEU A 48 -3.83 21.51 -17.68
C LEU A 48 -2.38 21.37 -17.21
N LEU A 49 -1.43 21.52 -18.16
CA LEU A 49 0.00 21.34 -17.91
C LEU A 49 0.76 22.66 -18.19
N ARG A 50 1.75 22.94 -17.34
CA ARG A 50 2.81 23.92 -17.62
C ARG A 50 4.05 23.20 -18.09
N ARG A 51 4.57 23.62 -19.25
CA ARG A 51 5.80 23.06 -19.83
C ARG A 51 7.00 23.82 -19.30
N GLY A 52 7.70 23.25 -18.34
CA GLY A 52 8.98 23.75 -17.87
C GLY A 52 10.14 23.08 -18.63
N PRO A 53 11.38 23.66 -18.58
CA PRO A 53 12.54 23.13 -19.29
C PRO A 53 13.05 21.79 -18.77
N ARG A 54 12.64 21.35 -17.58
CA ARG A 54 13.08 20.09 -16.94
C ARG A 54 11.98 19.20 -16.43
N GLN A 55 10.77 19.71 -16.19
CA GLN A 55 9.64 18.96 -15.64
C GLN A 55 8.30 19.50 -16.14
N VAL A 56 7.30 18.63 -16.14
CA VAL A 56 5.91 19.00 -16.40
C VAL A 56 5.25 19.29 -15.05
N GLU A 57 4.62 20.45 -14.92
CA GLU A 57 3.88 20.83 -13.73
C GLU A 57 2.37 20.97 -14.06
N LEU A 58 1.55 20.59 -13.09
CA LEU A 58 0.11 20.78 -13.20
C LEU A 58 -0.26 22.28 -12.99
N THR A 59 -1.12 22.80 -13.84
CA THR A 59 -1.82 24.07 -13.57
C THR A 59 -2.83 23.89 -12.42
N PRO A 60 -3.42 24.94 -11.87
CA PRO A 60 -4.57 24.81 -10.95
C PRO A 60 -5.72 23.99 -11.56
N ALA A 61 -6.03 24.19 -12.85
CA ALA A 61 -7.02 23.41 -13.59
C ALA A 61 -6.58 21.94 -13.73
N GLY A 62 -5.31 21.68 -14.05
CA GLY A 62 -4.74 20.32 -14.11
C GLY A 62 -4.83 19.58 -12.78
N ARG A 63 -4.53 20.25 -11.66
CA ARG A 63 -4.69 19.67 -10.30
C ARG A 63 -6.14 19.30 -9.98
N ALA A 64 -7.09 20.09 -10.43
CA ALA A 64 -8.52 19.79 -10.26
C ALA A 64 -9.00 18.69 -11.20
N PHE A 65 -8.46 18.64 -12.42
CA PHE A 65 -8.86 17.70 -13.47
C PHE A 65 -8.28 16.29 -13.28
N LEU A 66 -7.02 16.18 -12.84
CA LEU A 66 -6.30 14.91 -12.70
C LEU A 66 -7.10 13.83 -11.93
N PRO A 67 -7.61 14.10 -10.71
CA PRO A 67 -8.34 13.07 -9.96
C PRO A 67 -9.66 12.66 -10.63
N ARG A 68 -10.21 13.51 -11.51
CA ARG A 68 -11.42 13.20 -12.29
C ARG A 68 -11.09 12.33 -13.49
N ALA A 69 -10.00 12.63 -14.19
CA ALA A 69 -9.50 11.82 -15.31
C ALA A 69 -9.11 10.41 -14.86
N GLN A 70 -8.37 10.30 -13.75
CA GLN A 70 -8.01 9.00 -13.15
C GLN A 70 -9.25 8.20 -12.78
N ARG A 71 -10.27 8.84 -12.21
CA ARG A 71 -11.55 8.20 -11.87
C ARG A 71 -12.24 7.63 -13.10
N LEU A 72 -12.40 8.42 -14.17
CA LEU A 72 -13.07 7.97 -15.40
C LEU A 72 -12.38 6.76 -16.02
N LEU A 73 -11.05 6.74 -16.00
CA LEU A 73 -10.28 5.59 -16.47
C LEU A 73 -10.49 4.36 -15.59
N GLY A 74 -10.51 4.55 -14.28
CA GLY A 74 -10.78 3.47 -13.32
C GLY A 74 -12.20 2.91 -13.43
N ASP A 75 -13.21 3.78 -13.57
CA ASP A 75 -14.61 3.37 -13.75
C ASP A 75 -14.79 2.58 -15.08
N LEU A 76 -14.07 2.95 -16.15
CA LEU A 76 -14.04 2.17 -17.39
C LEU A 76 -13.44 0.77 -17.20
N GLU A 77 -12.31 0.67 -16.52
CA GLU A 77 -11.68 -0.63 -16.25
C GLU A 77 -12.54 -1.50 -15.34
N ALA A 78 -13.24 -0.91 -14.37
CA ALA A 78 -14.21 -1.61 -13.54
C ALA A 78 -15.38 -2.16 -14.37
N ALA A 79 -15.94 -1.35 -15.26
CA ALA A 79 -17.02 -1.77 -16.17
C ALA A 79 -16.58 -2.91 -17.12
N ARG A 80 -15.35 -2.81 -17.66
CA ARG A 80 -14.78 -3.88 -18.51
C ARG A 80 -14.58 -5.19 -17.74
N ARG A 81 -14.16 -5.12 -16.48
CA ARG A 81 -14.03 -6.31 -15.62
C ARG A 81 -15.39 -6.95 -15.38
N LEU A 82 -16.36 -6.16 -14.91
CA LEU A 82 -17.72 -6.65 -14.67
C LEU A 82 -18.30 -7.35 -15.92
N ALA A 83 -18.12 -6.77 -17.11
CA ALA A 83 -18.58 -7.38 -18.33
C ALA A 83 -17.91 -8.72 -18.65
N ARG A 84 -16.62 -8.88 -18.32
CA ARG A 84 -15.91 -10.16 -18.46
C ARG A 84 -16.36 -11.18 -17.43
N GLU A 85 -16.49 -10.80 -16.19
CA GLU A 85 -16.96 -11.67 -15.09
C GLU A 85 -18.34 -12.27 -15.39
N VAL A 86 -19.23 -11.46 -15.95
CA VAL A 86 -20.58 -11.93 -16.40
C VAL A 86 -20.48 -12.83 -17.64
N GLY A 87 -19.53 -12.56 -18.53
CA GLY A 87 -19.37 -13.31 -19.79
C GLY A 87 -18.59 -14.62 -19.70
N GLU A 88 -17.83 -14.85 -18.62
CA GLU A 88 -16.92 -15.99 -18.46
C GLU A 88 -17.35 -16.96 -17.36
N ASP A 89 -18.64 -17.11 -17.08
CA ASP A 89 -19.22 -18.08 -16.14
C ASP A 89 -18.49 -18.16 -14.77
N GLY A 90 -18.21 -17.01 -14.16
CA GLY A 90 -17.61 -16.95 -12.82
C GLY A 90 -16.09 -17.07 -12.78
N HIS A 91 -15.41 -17.03 -13.93
CA HIS A 91 -13.95 -16.91 -13.99
C HIS A 91 -13.55 -15.45 -13.84
N GLY A 92 -12.85 -15.10 -12.77
CA GLY A 92 -12.48 -13.72 -12.47
C GLY A 92 -11.04 -13.57 -12.00
N LEU A 93 -10.51 -12.35 -12.09
CA LEU A 93 -9.22 -11.96 -11.54
C LEU A 93 -9.42 -10.96 -10.42
N LEU A 94 -9.01 -11.33 -9.19
CA LEU A 94 -8.94 -10.43 -8.04
C LEU A 94 -7.50 -9.92 -7.86
N ARG A 95 -7.34 -8.61 -7.83
CA ARG A 95 -6.06 -7.94 -7.57
C ARG A 95 -6.02 -7.48 -6.12
N LEU A 96 -5.21 -8.16 -5.33
CA LEU A 96 -5.03 -7.87 -3.91
C LEU A 96 -3.67 -7.21 -3.66
N GLY A 97 -3.70 -5.95 -3.19
CA GLY A 97 -2.54 -5.27 -2.64
C GLY A 97 -2.31 -5.66 -1.17
N HIS A 98 -1.04 -5.77 -0.76
CA HIS A 98 -0.72 -5.88 0.66
C HIS A 98 0.51 -5.07 1.03
N SER A 99 0.56 -4.56 2.26
CA SER A 99 1.75 -3.87 2.76
C SER A 99 2.87 -4.87 3.07
N SER A 100 4.13 -4.46 2.91
CA SER A 100 5.28 -5.31 3.27
C SER A 100 5.30 -5.72 4.75
N SER A 101 4.64 -4.96 5.61
CA SER A 101 4.45 -5.27 7.02
C SER A 101 3.19 -6.10 7.31
N VAL A 102 2.46 -6.53 6.29
CA VAL A 102 1.33 -7.47 6.38
C VAL A 102 1.73 -8.73 5.61
N PRO A 103 2.55 -9.61 6.19
CA PRO A 103 2.88 -10.89 5.56
C PRO A 103 1.62 -11.75 5.45
N LEU A 104 1.49 -12.43 4.32
CA LEU A 104 0.35 -13.33 4.09
C LEU A 104 0.62 -14.69 4.76
N VAL A 105 0.51 -14.72 6.08
CA VAL A 105 0.77 -15.89 6.93
C VAL A 105 -0.42 -16.17 7.85
N GLY A 106 -0.43 -17.34 8.46
CA GLY A 106 -1.45 -17.70 9.45
C GLY A 106 -2.88 -17.60 8.91
N GLY A 107 -3.75 -16.90 9.63
CA GLY A 107 -5.16 -16.73 9.30
C GLY A 107 -5.41 -16.06 7.95
N LEU A 108 -4.61 -15.06 7.58
CA LEU A 108 -4.71 -14.42 6.26
C LEU A 108 -4.45 -15.42 5.12
N GLN A 109 -3.38 -16.21 5.24
CA GLN A 109 -3.06 -17.24 4.25
C GLN A 109 -4.14 -18.32 4.18
N ALA A 110 -4.67 -18.76 5.33
CA ALA A 110 -5.72 -19.77 5.40
C ALA A 110 -7.01 -19.28 4.72
N ALA A 111 -7.43 -18.05 5.00
CA ALA A 111 -8.63 -17.45 4.40
C ALA A 111 -8.48 -17.29 2.87
N LEU A 112 -7.32 -16.82 2.38
CA LEU A 112 -7.05 -16.72 0.94
C LEU A 112 -7.10 -18.09 0.26
N ARG A 113 -6.44 -19.08 0.83
CA ARG A 113 -6.43 -20.46 0.29
C ARG A 113 -7.83 -21.07 0.30
N GLY A 114 -8.60 -20.86 1.38
CA GLY A 114 -9.95 -21.37 1.49
C GLY A 114 -10.88 -20.77 0.43
N TYR A 115 -10.81 -19.46 0.21
CA TYR A 115 -11.59 -18.79 -0.84
C TYR A 115 -11.30 -19.38 -2.24
N LEU A 116 -10.01 -19.51 -2.59
CA LEU A 116 -9.62 -20.07 -3.89
C LEU A 116 -9.98 -21.57 -4.05
N ALA A 117 -10.14 -22.30 -2.96
CA ALA A 117 -10.60 -23.68 -3.00
C ALA A 117 -12.10 -23.78 -3.30
N VAL A 118 -12.91 -22.83 -2.79
CA VAL A 118 -14.36 -22.77 -3.04
C VAL A 118 -14.64 -22.13 -4.42
N GLN A 119 -13.87 -21.16 -4.83
CA GLN A 119 -14.03 -20.41 -6.08
C GLN A 119 -12.97 -20.84 -7.12
N SER A 120 -13.13 -22.04 -7.67
CA SER A 120 -12.13 -22.67 -8.57
C SER A 120 -11.85 -21.91 -9.86
N GLY A 121 -12.76 -21.04 -10.30
CA GLY A 121 -12.59 -20.18 -11.49
C GLY A 121 -11.88 -18.86 -11.22
N VAL A 122 -11.63 -18.50 -9.95
CA VAL A 122 -11.03 -17.23 -9.57
C VAL A 122 -9.52 -17.33 -9.50
N ARG A 123 -8.83 -16.35 -10.06
CA ARG A 123 -7.39 -16.13 -9.93
C ARG A 123 -7.12 -14.94 -9.03
N LEU A 124 -6.09 -15.04 -8.20
CA LEU A 124 -5.64 -13.99 -7.31
C LEU A 124 -4.27 -13.48 -7.76
N GLU A 125 -4.18 -12.19 -8.05
CA GLU A 125 -2.92 -11.49 -8.31
C GLU A 125 -2.52 -10.68 -7.08
N LEU A 126 -1.32 -10.94 -6.55
CA LEU A 126 -0.81 -10.30 -5.35
C LEU A 126 0.23 -9.24 -5.71
N THR A 127 0.08 -8.04 -5.15
CA THR A 127 1.05 -6.95 -5.30
C THR A 127 1.44 -6.38 -3.95
N GLN A 128 2.74 -6.06 -3.79
CA GLN A 128 3.23 -5.47 -2.56
C GLN A 128 3.42 -3.96 -2.72
N GLN A 129 2.67 -3.17 -1.94
CA GLN A 129 2.64 -1.71 -2.03
C GLN A 129 2.47 -1.05 -0.65
N SER A 130 2.75 0.27 -0.55
CA SER A 130 2.41 1.03 0.67
C SER A 130 0.89 1.18 0.83
N SER A 131 0.44 1.42 2.07
CA SER A 131 -0.99 1.64 2.34
C SER A 131 -1.56 2.80 1.51
N GLU A 132 -0.82 3.91 1.36
CA GLU A 132 -1.24 5.05 0.56
C GLU A 132 -1.38 4.71 -0.93
N GLN A 133 -0.43 3.93 -1.47
CA GLN A 133 -0.49 3.50 -2.87
C GLN A 133 -1.64 2.54 -3.11
N GLN A 134 -1.90 1.61 -2.18
CA GLN A 134 -3.07 0.73 -2.24
C GLN A 134 -4.37 1.53 -2.28
N LEU A 135 -4.53 2.55 -1.41
CA LEU A 135 -5.73 3.39 -1.42
C LEU A 135 -5.90 4.15 -2.73
N ALA A 136 -4.81 4.67 -3.31
CA ALA A 136 -4.85 5.32 -4.61
C ALA A 136 -5.25 4.33 -5.71
N ASP A 137 -4.63 3.16 -5.76
CA ASP A 137 -4.88 2.14 -6.77
C ASP A 137 -6.29 1.53 -6.66
N LEU A 138 -6.81 1.37 -5.43
CA LEU A 138 -8.21 1.02 -5.20
C LEU A 138 -9.17 2.10 -5.74
N ALA A 139 -8.92 3.37 -5.40
CA ALA A 139 -9.78 4.47 -5.86
C ALA A 139 -9.80 4.61 -7.39
N GLU A 140 -8.71 4.23 -8.06
CA GLU A 140 -8.54 4.28 -9.51
C GLU A 140 -8.85 2.94 -10.21
N GLY A 141 -9.23 1.90 -9.46
CA GLY A 141 -9.59 0.59 -10.02
C GLY A 141 -8.44 -0.27 -10.51
N ARG A 142 -7.20 0.05 -10.16
CA ARG A 142 -6.02 -0.79 -10.43
C ARG A 142 -5.89 -1.97 -9.47
N LEU A 143 -6.39 -1.81 -8.24
CA LEU A 143 -6.60 -2.89 -7.28
C LEU A 143 -8.09 -3.10 -7.01
N ASP A 144 -8.42 -4.29 -6.57
CA ASP A 144 -9.77 -4.67 -6.15
C ASP A 144 -9.87 -4.71 -4.63
N LEU A 145 -8.81 -5.18 -3.97
CA LEU A 145 -8.70 -5.37 -2.53
C LEU A 145 -7.36 -4.85 -2.02
N GLY A 146 -7.33 -4.39 -0.78
CA GLY A 146 -6.09 -3.95 -0.12
C GLY A 146 -6.02 -4.42 1.34
N LEU A 147 -4.93 -5.11 1.69
CA LEU A 147 -4.57 -5.41 3.07
C LEU A 147 -3.53 -4.41 3.53
N LEU A 148 -3.94 -3.45 4.35
CA LEU A 148 -3.14 -2.31 4.74
C LEU A 148 -3.11 -2.13 6.25
N ARG A 149 -2.20 -1.27 6.72
CA ARG A 149 -2.11 -0.91 8.14
C ARG A 149 -2.73 0.44 8.42
N LEU A 150 -3.43 0.51 9.54
CA LEU A 150 -3.94 1.77 10.09
C LEU A 150 -2.85 2.50 10.90
N PRO A 151 -2.98 3.84 11.07
CA PRO A 151 -4.00 4.70 10.49
C PRO A 151 -3.74 5.04 9.02
N VAL A 152 -4.80 5.32 8.26
CA VAL A 152 -4.68 5.97 6.96
C VAL A 152 -4.77 7.47 7.15
N LEU A 153 -3.90 8.24 6.48
CA LEU A 153 -3.85 9.71 6.65
C LEU A 153 -4.86 10.46 5.77
N ARG A 154 -5.38 9.79 4.75
CA ARG A 154 -6.37 10.37 3.84
C ARG A 154 -7.57 9.45 3.76
N GLN A 155 -8.75 10.01 3.97
CA GLN A 155 -9.99 9.31 3.74
C GLN A 155 -10.34 9.33 2.25
N HIS A 156 -10.80 8.19 1.76
CA HIS A 156 -11.29 8.03 0.40
C HIS A 156 -12.79 7.69 0.45
N PRO A 157 -13.69 8.64 0.14
CA PRO A 157 -15.14 8.48 0.32
C PRO A 157 -15.74 7.29 -0.44
N ARG A 158 -15.07 6.83 -1.50
CA ARG A 158 -15.49 5.68 -2.32
C ARG A 158 -14.96 4.33 -1.83
N LEU A 159 -14.16 4.32 -0.78
CA LEU A 159 -13.59 3.09 -0.24
C LEU A 159 -14.29 2.71 1.06
N HIS A 160 -14.52 1.41 1.20
CA HIS A 160 -14.72 0.79 2.48
C HIS A 160 -13.37 0.53 3.12
N LEU A 161 -13.31 0.67 4.43
CA LEU A 161 -12.14 0.36 5.23
C LEU A 161 -12.64 -0.34 6.50
N ARG A 162 -12.28 -1.60 6.68
CA ARG A 162 -12.68 -2.40 7.83
C ARG A 162 -11.47 -2.94 8.54
N ALA A 163 -11.32 -2.57 9.82
CA ALA A 163 -10.31 -3.16 10.69
C ALA A 163 -10.57 -4.68 10.81
N LEU A 164 -9.54 -5.47 10.66
CA LEU A 164 -9.60 -6.93 10.75
C LEU A 164 -9.14 -7.40 12.13
N TYR A 165 -7.93 -7.02 12.53
CA TYR A 165 -7.33 -7.40 13.80
C TYR A 165 -6.22 -6.45 14.22
N ARG A 166 -5.84 -6.55 15.50
CA ARG A 166 -4.66 -5.93 16.09
C ARG A 166 -3.58 -6.97 16.33
N GLU A 167 -2.34 -6.56 16.23
CA GLU A 167 -1.21 -7.37 16.65
C GLU A 167 -0.17 -6.51 17.36
N PRO A 168 0.57 -7.06 18.33
CA PRO A 168 1.60 -6.32 19.04
C PRO A 168 2.75 -5.96 18.10
N LEU A 169 3.34 -4.80 18.34
CA LEU A 169 4.62 -4.42 17.78
C LEU A 169 5.73 -4.97 18.64
N LEU A 170 6.74 -5.50 17.99
CA LEU A 170 7.94 -6.07 18.61
C LEU A 170 9.15 -5.26 18.17
N LEU A 171 10.15 -5.22 19.02
CA LEU A 171 11.48 -4.78 18.65
C LEU A 171 12.19 -5.93 17.92
N ALA A 172 12.53 -5.73 16.65
CA ALA A 172 13.37 -6.64 15.88
C ALA A 172 14.81 -6.14 15.90
N LEU A 173 15.76 -7.02 16.20
CA LEU A 173 17.18 -6.75 16.33
C LEU A 173 18.01 -8.00 15.99
N ALA A 174 19.31 -7.85 15.75
CA ALA A 174 20.19 -8.99 15.53
C ALA A 174 20.28 -9.87 16.78
N ALA A 175 20.45 -11.19 16.62
CA ALA A 175 20.45 -12.14 17.72
C ALA A 175 21.60 -11.92 18.71
N ASP A 176 22.70 -11.32 18.28
CA ASP A 176 23.86 -10.97 19.11
C ASP A 176 23.76 -9.59 19.78
N HIS A 177 22.70 -8.82 19.49
CA HIS A 177 22.49 -7.50 20.06
C HIS A 177 22.35 -7.57 21.60
N PRO A 178 22.92 -6.62 22.37
CA PRO A 178 22.85 -6.65 23.85
C PRO A 178 21.43 -6.75 24.39
N LEU A 179 20.45 -6.09 23.76
CA LEU A 179 19.05 -6.15 24.17
C LEU A 179 18.40 -7.52 23.92
N ALA A 180 18.91 -8.35 23.00
CA ALA A 180 18.36 -9.68 22.70
C ALA A 180 18.48 -10.66 23.87
N ARG A 181 19.39 -10.37 24.81
CA ARG A 181 19.64 -11.22 26.01
C ARG A 181 18.72 -10.88 27.19
N ARG A 182 17.85 -9.89 27.06
CA ARG A 182 16.92 -9.52 28.12
C ARG A 182 15.74 -10.48 28.16
N GLU A 183 15.34 -10.90 29.36
CA GLU A 183 14.12 -11.69 29.58
C GLU A 183 12.87 -10.81 29.71
N ALA A 184 13.05 -9.58 30.21
CA ALA A 184 11.95 -8.63 30.39
C ALA A 184 11.64 -7.82 29.12
N PRO A 185 10.38 -7.36 28.96
CA PRO A 185 10.00 -6.46 27.87
C PRO A 185 10.88 -5.19 27.84
N VAL A 186 11.17 -4.69 26.64
CA VAL A 186 12.03 -3.53 26.43
C VAL A 186 11.17 -2.27 26.43
N ALA A 187 11.47 -1.30 27.29
CA ALA A 187 10.84 0.01 27.24
C ALA A 187 11.30 0.79 25.99
N LEU A 188 10.38 1.44 25.28
CA LEU A 188 10.70 2.24 24.07
C LEU A 188 11.77 3.29 24.35
N ALA A 189 11.75 3.93 25.51
CA ALA A 189 12.75 4.92 25.89
C ALA A 189 14.21 4.37 25.88
N ALA A 190 14.39 3.06 26.10
CA ALA A 190 15.71 2.43 26.00
C ALA A 190 16.27 2.40 24.58
N LEU A 191 15.42 2.63 23.56
CA LEU A 191 15.80 2.66 22.14
C LEU A 191 16.26 4.04 21.67
N ALA A 192 16.27 5.07 22.52
CA ALA A 192 16.66 6.42 22.14
C ALA A 192 18.11 6.53 21.61
N GLY A 193 18.98 5.58 22.03
CA GLY A 193 20.35 5.45 21.55
C GLY A 193 20.54 4.64 20.28
N GLU A 194 19.54 3.85 19.90
CA GLU A 194 19.63 2.90 18.79
C GLU A 194 19.47 3.56 17.43
N THR A 195 20.00 2.90 16.40
CA THR A 195 19.78 3.28 15.01
C THR A 195 18.74 2.39 14.36
N PHE A 196 17.86 2.98 13.53
CA PHE A 196 16.75 2.30 12.91
C PHE A 196 17.01 2.07 11.42
N VAL A 197 16.85 0.83 10.96
CA VAL A 197 16.99 0.46 9.54
C VAL A 197 15.80 0.92 8.68
N SER A 198 14.71 1.35 9.32
CA SER A 198 13.57 1.99 8.68
C SER A 198 13.14 3.18 9.51
N ILE A 199 13.17 4.37 8.93
CA ILE A 199 12.78 5.59 9.63
C ILE A 199 11.27 5.72 9.62
N PRO A 200 10.61 5.67 10.79
CA PRO A 200 9.21 5.99 10.93
C PRO A 200 8.92 7.45 10.57
N HIS A 201 7.72 7.71 10.04
CA HIS A 201 7.32 9.05 9.61
C HIS A 201 5.84 9.33 9.89
N LEU A 202 5.55 10.43 10.59
CA LEU A 202 4.18 10.91 10.82
C LEU A 202 3.42 11.35 9.54
N GLN A 203 4.14 11.60 8.45
CA GLN A 203 3.53 11.97 7.16
C GLN A 203 3.22 10.76 6.26
N ARG A 204 3.44 9.56 6.76
CA ARG A 204 3.13 8.30 6.09
C ARG A 204 2.22 7.49 6.99
N GLY A 205 1.09 7.05 6.46
CA GLY A 205 0.16 6.20 7.20
C GLY A 205 0.73 4.82 7.56
N GLY A 206 -0.09 4.02 8.19
CA GLY A 206 0.20 2.64 8.54
C GLY A 206 1.28 2.49 9.61
N LEU A 207 2.09 1.43 9.49
CA LEU A 207 3.14 1.11 10.46
C LEU A 207 4.12 2.27 10.68
N SER A 208 4.46 3.02 9.63
CA SER A 208 5.42 4.12 9.73
C SER A 208 4.92 5.24 10.64
N TYR A 209 3.64 5.58 10.54
CA TYR A 209 2.99 6.54 11.45
C TYR A 209 2.99 6.02 12.88
N ARG A 210 2.50 4.80 13.08
CA ARG A 210 2.35 4.22 14.42
C ARG A 210 3.68 4.10 15.16
N ALA A 211 4.72 3.64 14.47
CA ALA A 211 6.06 3.55 15.05
C ALA A 211 6.65 4.93 15.39
N ALA A 212 6.42 5.96 14.54
CA ALA A 212 6.86 7.32 14.82
C ALA A 212 6.14 7.91 16.05
N GLU A 213 4.82 7.72 16.13
CA GLU A 213 4.00 8.15 17.26
C GLU A 213 4.47 7.56 18.58
N LEU A 214 4.74 6.24 18.61
CA LEU A 214 5.25 5.53 19.78
C LEU A 214 6.62 6.05 20.23
N CYS A 215 7.57 6.21 19.30
CA CYS A 215 8.90 6.73 19.62
C CYS A 215 8.84 8.17 20.13
N LEU A 216 8.01 9.03 19.53
CA LEU A 216 7.82 10.40 20.02
C LEU A 216 7.16 10.44 21.39
N GLY A 217 6.17 9.58 21.66
CA GLY A 217 5.56 9.43 22.97
C GLY A 217 6.56 8.98 24.04
N ALA A 218 7.57 8.20 23.66
CA ALA A 218 8.68 7.79 24.50
C ALA A 218 9.81 8.83 24.61
N GLY A 219 9.64 10.03 24.03
CA GLY A 219 10.54 11.17 24.16
C GLY A 219 11.72 11.21 23.19
N PHE A 220 11.70 10.42 22.10
CA PHE A 220 12.78 10.44 21.11
C PHE A 220 12.27 10.32 19.67
N TYR A 221 13.10 10.74 18.71
CA TYR A 221 12.88 10.47 17.28
C TYR A 221 13.94 9.48 16.79
N PRO A 222 13.54 8.41 16.04
CA PRO A 222 14.45 7.38 15.59
C PRO A 222 15.59 7.92 14.74
N ARG A 223 16.82 7.54 15.05
CA ARG A 223 18.00 7.90 14.26
C ARG A 223 18.20 6.92 13.09
N PRO A 224 18.55 7.41 11.87
CA PRO A 224 18.77 6.53 10.74
C PRO A 224 20.02 5.67 10.91
N ALA A 225 19.92 4.38 10.57
CA ALA A 225 21.07 3.53 10.36
C ALA A 225 21.84 3.94 9.09
N ARG A 226 23.08 3.47 8.93
CA ARG A 226 23.87 3.70 7.70
C ARG A 226 23.27 3.02 6.47
N ALA A 227 22.56 1.92 6.66
CA ALA A 227 21.80 1.24 5.63
C ALA A 227 20.30 1.33 5.96
N LEU A 228 19.49 1.76 5.01
CA LEU A 228 18.04 1.95 5.17
C LEU A 228 17.29 1.10 4.16
N SER A 229 16.21 0.46 4.61
CA SER A 229 15.26 -0.20 3.74
C SER A 229 13.82 0.11 4.15
N ARG A 230 12.95 0.20 3.15
CA ARG A 230 11.50 0.41 3.33
C ARG A 230 10.68 -0.82 2.93
N LYS A 231 11.36 -1.92 2.59
CA LYS A 231 10.74 -3.14 2.04
C LYS A 231 11.18 -4.39 2.83
N THR A 232 10.98 -5.55 2.24
CA THR A 232 11.31 -6.87 2.81
C THR A 232 12.77 -7.02 3.24
N SER A 233 13.72 -6.31 2.63
CA SER A 233 15.13 -6.29 3.05
C SER A 233 15.38 -5.65 4.44
N GLN A 234 14.36 -5.11 5.09
CA GLN A 234 14.49 -4.57 6.45
C GLN A 234 14.98 -5.62 7.45
N LEU A 235 14.39 -6.82 7.41
CA LEU A 235 14.81 -7.92 8.30
C LEU A 235 16.23 -8.41 8.01
N GLN A 236 16.66 -8.40 6.75
CA GLN A 236 18.02 -8.74 6.36
C GLN A 236 19.05 -7.72 6.85
N LEU A 237 18.69 -6.42 6.84
CA LEU A 237 19.56 -5.37 7.41
C LEU A 237 19.65 -5.50 8.94
N ILE A 238 18.56 -5.90 9.61
CA ILE A 238 18.57 -6.20 11.04
C ILE A 238 19.47 -7.40 11.33
N GLU A 239 19.31 -8.50 10.59
CA GLU A 239 20.16 -9.68 10.71
C GLU A 239 21.65 -9.35 10.57
N ALA A 240 22.00 -8.46 9.65
CA ALA A 240 23.35 -7.98 9.42
C ALA A 240 23.86 -6.95 10.46
N GLY A 241 23.09 -6.65 11.51
CA GLY A 241 23.48 -5.76 12.60
C GLY A 241 23.51 -4.26 12.26
N PHE A 242 22.84 -3.82 11.18
CA PHE A 242 22.81 -2.40 10.80
C PHE A 242 21.95 -1.52 11.73
N GLY A 243 21.10 -2.13 12.54
CA GLY A 243 20.25 -1.42 13.50
C GLY A 243 18.99 -2.22 13.84
N VAL A 244 18.02 -1.54 14.44
CA VAL A 244 16.77 -2.13 14.94
C VAL A 244 15.56 -1.62 14.16
N ALA A 245 14.39 -2.27 14.37
CA ALA A 245 13.10 -1.74 13.91
C ALA A 245 11.95 -2.18 14.82
N LEU A 246 10.86 -1.38 14.82
CA LEU A 246 9.57 -1.79 15.34
C LEU A 246 8.80 -2.49 14.22
N VAL A 247 8.46 -3.75 14.43
CA VAL A 247 7.78 -4.59 13.44
C VAL A 247 6.59 -5.33 14.06
N PRO A 248 5.55 -5.65 13.29
CA PRO A 248 4.43 -6.46 13.77
C PRO A 248 4.86 -7.89 14.12
N ALA A 249 4.17 -8.51 15.07
CA ALA A 249 4.46 -9.87 15.52
C ALA A 249 4.41 -10.90 14.39
N SER A 250 3.53 -10.72 13.42
CA SER A 250 3.42 -11.58 12.23
C SER A 250 4.70 -11.65 11.40
N MET A 251 5.57 -10.64 11.47
CA MET A 251 6.86 -10.62 10.77
C MET A 251 7.84 -11.71 11.25
N ARG A 252 7.62 -12.28 12.44
CA ARG A 252 8.40 -13.44 12.92
C ARG A 252 8.34 -14.63 11.95
N ALA A 253 7.18 -14.84 11.34
CA ALA A 253 6.97 -15.99 10.44
C ALA A 253 7.80 -15.95 9.14
N ILE A 254 8.33 -14.77 8.80
CA ILE A 254 9.13 -14.56 7.58
C ILE A 254 10.54 -14.05 7.88
N ALA A 255 10.93 -14.03 9.14
CA ALA A 255 12.22 -13.50 9.54
C ALA A 255 13.35 -14.51 9.33
N PRO A 256 14.56 -14.03 8.99
CA PRO A 256 15.77 -14.83 9.04
C PRO A 256 16.05 -15.35 10.46
N PRO A 257 16.75 -16.52 10.59
CA PRO A 257 16.98 -17.15 11.89
C PRO A 257 17.78 -16.31 12.90
N ALA A 258 18.66 -15.43 12.41
CA ALA A 258 19.50 -14.59 13.28
C ALA A 258 18.85 -13.24 13.63
N VAL A 259 17.53 -13.09 13.44
CA VAL A 259 16.75 -11.96 13.93
C VAL A 259 16.02 -12.36 15.20
N SER A 260 16.27 -11.62 16.28
CA SER A 260 15.56 -11.74 17.55
C SER A 260 14.42 -10.73 17.65
N PHE A 261 13.38 -11.10 18.41
CA PHE A 261 12.19 -10.26 18.63
C PHE A 261 11.91 -10.13 20.11
N MET A 262 11.92 -8.90 20.59
CA MET A 262 11.63 -8.56 21.98
C MET A 262 10.27 -7.92 22.11
N SER A 263 9.52 -8.28 23.15
CA SER A 263 8.29 -7.57 23.49
C SER A 263 8.61 -6.16 23.97
N LEU A 264 7.71 -5.22 23.71
CA LEU A 264 7.77 -3.85 24.23
C LEU A 264 7.00 -3.78 25.54
N ALA A 265 7.43 -2.88 26.43
CA ALA A 265 6.79 -2.69 27.73
C ALA A 265 5.49 -1.89 27.64
N GLU A 266 5.33 -1.08 26.60
CA GLU A 266 4.19 -0.21 26.36
C GLU A 266 2.99 -1.02 25.85
N ALA A 267 1.89 -1.03 26.62
CA ALA A 267 0.67 -1.76 26.27
C ALA A 267 0.01 -1.27 24.96
N GLU A 268 0.22 0.01 24.63
CA GLU A 268 -0.26 0.61 23.39
C GLU A 268 0.61 0.28 22.16
N ALA A 269 1.71 -0.48 22.32
CA ALA A 269 2.58 -0.87 21.20
C ALA A 269 1.95 -1.96 20.34
N TYR A 270 0.91 -1.61 19.62
CA TYR A 270 0.24 -2.48 18.65
C TYR A 270 0.02 -1.77 17.31
N SER A 271 -0.31 -2.53 16.30
CA SER A 271 -0.68 -2.06 14.96
C SER A 271 -1.91 -2.81 14.45
N GLU A 272 -2.76 -2.14 13.69
CA GLU A 272 -3.98 -2.70 13.14
C GLU A 272 -3.83 -3.01 11.65
N VAL A 273 -4.38 -4.15 11.24
CA VAL A 273 -4.56 -4.51 9.84
C VAL A 273 -6.01 -4.24 9.44
N ALA A 274 -6.19 -3.69 8.24
CA ALA A 274 -7.50 -3.43 7.67
C ALA A 274 -7.60 -3.98 6.26
N LEU A 275 -8.81 -4.39 5.87
CA LEU A 275 -9.21 -4.66 4.51
C LEU A 275 -9.83 -3.39 3.92
N ALA A 276 -9.45 -3.06 2.69
CA ALA A 276 -10.00 -1.94 1.93
C ALA A 276 -10.48 -2.40 0.57
N TRP A 277 -11.63 -1.86 0.11
CA TRP A 277 -12.21 -2.12 -1.23
C TRP A 277 -13.13 -0.96 -1.64
N ARG A 278 -13.53 -0.90 -2.91
CA ARG A 278 -14.47 0.14 -3.39
C ARG A 278 -15.90 -0.14 -2.93
N ARG A 279 -16.70 0.93 -2.77
CA ARG A 279 -18.12 0.84 -2.38
C ARG A 279 -19.02 0.27 -3.47
N ASP A 280 -18.68 0.51 -4.71
CA ASP A 280 -19.46 0.10 -5.89
C ASP A 280 -18.63 -0.89 -6.71
N ASP A 281 -18.23 -2.02 -6.07
CA ASP A 281 -17.40 -3.03 -6.73
C ASP A 281 -18.24 -4.18 -7.29
N SER A 282 -17.56 -5.11 -7.95
CA SER A 282 -18.18 -6.26 -8.59
C SER A 282 -18.68 -7.30 -7.58
N PRO A 283 -19.69 -8.14 -7.94
CA PRO A 283 -20.11 -9.26 -7.11
C PRO A 283 -18.98 -10.20 -6.69
N LEU A 284 -17.93 -10.32 -7.51
CA LEU A 284 -16.73 -11.10 -7.20
C LEU A 284 -15.98 -10.54 -5.99
N VAL A 285 -15.82 -9.21 -5.94
CA VAL A 285 -15.17 -8.52 -4.81
C VAL A 285 -16.04 -8.62 -3.56
N GLU A 286 -17.35 -8.41 -3.69
CA GLU A 286 -18.29 -8.52 -2.56
C GLU A 286 -18.27 -9.94 -1.98
N GLY A 287 -18.36 -10.97 -2.82
CA GLY A 287 -18.29 -12.37 -2.39
C GLY A 287 -16.95 -12.74 -1.74
N PHE A 288 -15.83 -12.17 -2.23
CA PHE A 288 -14.54 -12.34 -1.55
C PHE A 288 -14.56 -11.70 -0.16
N VAL A 289 -15.03 -10.45 -0.06
CA VAL A 289 -15.05 -9.71 1.21
C VAL A 289 -15.90 -10.44 2.25
N GLU A 290 -17.09 -10.89 1.87
CA GLU A 290 -18.00 -11.65 2.74
C GLU A 290 -17.31 -12.92 3.26
N TYR A 291 -16.84 -13.77 2.34
CA TYR A 291 -16.12 -14.99 2.68
C TYR A 291 -14.91 -14.73 3.60
N PHE A 292 -14.10 -13.72 3.23
CA PHE A 292 -12.86 -13.41 3.95
C PHE A 292 -13.12 -12.95 5.39
N LEU A 293 -14.14 -12.11 5.58
CA LEU A 293 -14.53 -11.61 6.91
C LEU A 293 -15.14 -12.69 7.80
N GLU A 294 -15.85 -13.67 7.22
CA GLU A 294 -16.42 -14.79 7.95
C GLU A 294 -15.37 -15.83 8.35
N ASN A 295 -14.37 -16.05 7.49
CA ASN A 295 -13.40 -17.12 7.65
C ASN A 295 -12.03 -16.66 8.21
N LEU A 296 -11.89 -15.36 8.54
CA LEU A 296 -10.70 -14.89 9.25
C LEU A 296 -10.79 -15.36 10.73
N PRO A 297 -9.80 -16.12 11.24
CA PRO A 297 -9.81 -16.63 12.59
C PRO A 297 -9.97 -15.53 13.65
N ASN A 298 -10.73 -15.80 14.71
CA ASN A 298 -10.96 -14.84 15.80
C ASN A 298 -9.68 -14.48 16.58
N GLU A 299 -8.66 -15.33 16.57
CA GLU A 299 -7.34 -15.02 17.15
C GLU A 299 -6.65 -13.80 16.50
N ALA A 300 -7.16 -13.37 15.35
CA ALA A 300 -6.77 -12.12 14.73
C ALA A 300 -7.63 -10.92 15.20
N LYS A 301 -8.65 -11.12 16.05
CA LYS A 301 -9.59 -10.06 16.48
C LYS A 301 -9.32 -9.54 17.90
N ASP A 302 -8.53 -10.26 18.71
CA ASP A 302 -8.07 -9.88 20.06
C ASP A 302 -6.64 -9.32 20.03
#